data_514155f6e63ab70dcabac695de90c0be
#
_entry.id   514155f6e63ab70dcabac695de90c0be
#
_cell.length_a   1.000
_cell.length_b   1.000
_cell.length_c   1.000
_cell.angle_alpha   90.00
_cell.angle_beta   90.00
_cell.angle_gamma   90.00
#
_symmetry.space_group_name_H-M   'P 1'
#
loop_
_entity.id
_entity.type
_entity.pdbx_description
1 polymer ?
#
loop_
_entity_poly.entity_id
_entity_poly.type
_entity_poly.pdbx_seq_one_letter_code
_entity_poly.pdbx_strand_id
1 'polypeptide(L)'
;MGGAEGKCLYIDTEGTFRPERLLATAERFGMNGDEVLDNVACARAYNSDHQLKLLGTAAAMMAEQRFALLIVDSATALYRTDYAGRGELSARQVHLAQFLRTLMRLADEFGVAVVITNQVVAQVDGAAGMFNPDPKKPIGGNIMAHASTTRLYLRKGRAETRICKIYDSPCLPEAEAVFAINADGIGDAKE
;
A
#
# COMPACT_ATOMS: atom_id res chain seq x y z
N MET A 1 1.64 -18.54 -14.61
CA MET A 1 2.51 -17.55 -13.95
C MET A 1 3.04 -18.20 -12.69
N GLY A 2 4.36 -18.25 -12.47
CA GLY A 2 4.92 -18.71 -11.20
C GLY A 2 4.65 -17.69 -10.10
N GLY A 3 3.83 -18.04 -9.12
CA GLY A 3 3.65 -17.23 -7.91
C GLY A 3 4.74 -17.52 -6.90
N ALA A 4 4.73 -16.78 -5.78
CA ALA A 4 5.71 -16.97 -4.70
C ALA A 4 5.34 -18.14 -3.74
N GLU A 5 4.28 -18.88 -4.05
CA GLU A 5 3.79 -20.04 -3.27
C GLU A 5 3.65 -19.75 -1.77
N GLY A 6 2.98 -18.64 -1.44
CA GLY A 6 2.79 -18.21 -0.06
C GLY A 6 1.50 -17.43 0.12
N LYS A 7 1.08 -17.32 1.37
CA LYS A 7 -0.12 -16.58 1.79
C LYS A 7 0.09 -15.06 1.67
N CYS A 8 -1.03 -14.33 1.65
CA CYS A 8 -1.06 -12.88 1.73
C CYS A 8 -1.60 -12.45 3.11
N LEU A 9 -0.97 -11.47 3.73
CA LEU A 9 -1.51 -10.78 4.89
C LEU A 9 -1.90 -9.36 4.48
N TYR A 10 -3.14 -8.97 4.76
CA TYR A 10 -3.71 -7.68 4.42
C TYR A 10 -4.12 -6.92 5.69
N ILE A 11 -3.49 -5.79 5.95
CA ILE A 11 -3.88 -4.89 7.05
C ILE A 11 -4.72 -3.75 6.46
N ASP A 12 -6.01 -3.75 6.80
CA ASP A 12 -7.00 -2.77 6.35
C ASP A 12 -7.18 -1.68 7.40
N THR A 13 -6.90 -0.43 7.07
CA THR A 13 -7.07 0.71 7.98
C THR A 13 -8.34 1.52 7.71
N GLU A 14 -8.97 1.34 6.56
CA GLU A 14 -10.13 2.13 6.14
C GLU A 14 -11.44 1.32 6.00
N GLY A 15 -11.40 -0.02 6.13
CA GLY A 15 -12.56 -0.90 5.99
C GLY A 15 -12.99 -1.12 4.54
N THR A 16 -12.03 -1.06 3.64
CA THR A 16 -12.29 -1.12 2.19
C THR A 16 -11.96 -2.45 1.55
N PHE A 17 -11.41 -3.40 2.31
CA PHE A 17 -11.19 -4.75 1.81
C PHE A 17 -12.50 -5.41 1.38
N ARG A 18 -12.49 -6.00 0.18
CA ARG A 18 -13.64 -6.65 -0.45
C ARG A 18 -13.24 -8.02 -0.97
N PRO A 19 -13.59 -9.11 -0.25
CA PRO A 19 -13.27 -10.48 -0.69
C PRO A 19 -13.88 -10.82 -2.04
N GLU A 20 -15.05 -10.25 -2.39
CA GLU A 20 -15.72 -10.48 -3.67
C GLU A 20 -14.84 -10.05 -4.87
N ARG A 21 -13.97 -9.07 -4.68
CA ARG A 21 -13.02 -8.66 -5.72
C ARG A 21 -11.95 -9.72 -5.96
N LEU A 22 -11.54 -10.43 -4.92
CA LEU A 22 -10.59 -11.54 -5.06
C LEU A 22 -11.23 -12.73 -5.77
N LEU A 23 -12.50 -13.04 -5.48
CA LEU A 23 -13.24 -14.10 -6.17
C LEU A 23 -13.30 -13.85 -7.67
N ALA A 24 -13.73 -12.65 -8.09
CA ALA A 24 -13.80 -12.27 -9.50
C ALA A 24 -12.42 -12.33 -10.19
N THR A 25 -11.35 -11.94 -9.48
CA THR A 25 -10.00 -12.03 -10.01
C THR A 25 -9.52 -13.48 -10.10
N ALA A 26 -9.81 -14.31 -9.09
CA ALA A 26 -9.48 -15.74 -9.10
C ALA A 26 -10.13 -16.47 -10.27
N GLU A 27 -11.42 -16.22 -10.53
CA GLU A 27 -12.15 -16.76 -11.66
C GLU A 27 -11.49 -16.42 -13.00
N ARG A 28 -11.08 -15.16 -13.19
CA ARG A 28 -10.35 -14.71 -14.38
C ARG A 28 -9.08 -15.52 -14.63
N PHE A 29 -8.36 -15.88 -13.58
CA PHE A 29 -7.13 -16.67 -13.68
C PHE A 29 -7.36 -18.18 -13.61
N GLY A 30 -8.62 -18.65 -13.62
CA GLY A 30 -8.96 -20.06 -13.53
C GLY A 30 -8.60 -20.71 -12.20
N MET A 31 -8.55 -19.92 -11.13
CA MET A 31 -8.23 -20.37 -9.76
C MET A 31 -9.51 -20.61 -8.96
N ASN A 32 -9.45 -21.52 -8.00
CA ASN A 32 -10.54 -21.70 -7.05
C ASN A 32 -10.60 -20.50 -6.09
N GLY A 33 -11.75 -19.79 -6.09
CA GLY A 33 -11.92 -18.57 -5.30
C GLY A 33 -11.84 -18.82 -3.79
N ASP A 34 -12.41 -19.93 -3.29
CA ASP A 34 -12.38 -20.26 -1.87
C ASP A 34 -10.95 -20.56 -1.40
N GLU A 35 -10.18 -21.31 -2.19
CA GLU A 35 -8.76 -21.56 -1.90
C GLU A 35 -7.94 -20.26 -1.92
N VAL A 36 -8.25 -19.33 -2.81
CA VAL A 36 -7.60 -18.01 -2.83
C VAL A 36 -7.92 -17.24 -1.56
N LEU A 37 -9.17 -17.22 -1.10
CA LEU A 37 -9.56 -16.54 0.14
C LEU A 37 -8.94 -17.18 1.38
N ASP A 38 -8.83 -18.49 1.44
CA ASP A 38 -8.18 -19.22 2.56
C ASP A 38 -6.68 -18.90 2.68
N ASN A 39 -6.09 -18.38 1.62
CA ASN A 39 -4.70 -17.93 1.59
C ASN A 39 -4.53 -16.42 1.83
N VAL A 40 -5.60 -15.70 2.18
CA VAL A 40 -5.56 -14.26 2.52
C VAL A 40 -6.00 -14.04 3.96
N ALA A 41 -5.06 -13.75 4.84
CA ALA A 41 -5.35 -13.29 6.18
C ALA A 41 -5.61 -11.78 6.16
N CYS A 42 -6.79 -11.35 6.61
CA CYS A 42 -7.16 -9.93 6.67
C CYS A 42 -7.34 -9.47 8.12
N ALA A 43 -6.73 -8.37 8.49
CA ALA A 43 -6.85 -7.77 9.82
C ALA A 43 -7.24 -6.29 9.73
N ARG A 44 -8.25 -5.86 10.50
CA ARG A 44 -8.65 -4.47 10.60
C ARG A 44 -7.83 -3.75 11.65
N ALA A 45 -7.19 -2.64 11.30
CA ALA A 45 -6.55 -1.71 12.23
C ALA A 45 -7.50 -0.53 12.53
N TYR A 46 -7.63 -0.16 13.81
CA TYR A 46 -8.56 0.90 14.26
C TYR A 46 -7.86 2.20 14.66
N ASN A 47 -6.59 2.11 15.02
CA ASN A 47 -5.72 3.25 15.33
C ASN A 47 -4.26 2.90 15.03
N SER A 48 -3.38 3.87 15.09
CA SER A 48 -1.95 3.70 14.76
C SER A 48 -1.22 2.73 15.70
N ASP A 49 -1.56 2.72 16.99
CA ASP A 49 -1.01 1.76 17.96
C ASP A 49 -1.44 0.32 17.62
N HIS A 50 -2.72 0.13 17.28
CA HIS A 50 -3.23 -1.17 16.85
C HIS A 50 -2.57 -1.62 15.55
N GLN A 51 -2.39 -0.70 14.59
CA GLN A 51 -1.68 -0.96 13.34
C GLN A 51 -0.26 -1.47 13.61
N LEU A 52 0.47 -0.87 14.54
CA LEU A 52 1.80 -1.32 14.94
C LEU A 52 1.77 -2.69 15.65
N LYS A 53 0.81 -2.92 16.54
CA LYS A 53 0.64 -4.21 17.25
C LYS A 53 0.33 -5.35 16.30
N LEU A 54 -0.43 -5.13 15.24
CA LEU A 54 -0.74 -6.14 14.23
C LEU A 54 0.52 -6.67 13.53
N LEU A 55 1.61 -5.88 13.45
CA LEU A 55 2.88 -6.36 12.91
C LEU A 55 3.52 -7.45 13.80
N GLY A 56 3.31 -7.39 15.11
CA GLY A 56 3.74 -8.47 16.02
C GLY A 56 2.96 -9.77 15.78
N THR A 57 1.64 -9.66 15.57
CA THR A 57 0.80 -10.80 15.19
C THR A 57 1.20 -11.35 13.82
N ALA A 58 1.49 -10.47 12.87
CA ALA A 58 1.98 -10.84 11.53
C ALA A 58 3.29 -11.65 11.64
N ALA A 59 4.24 -11.20 12.46
CA ALA A 59 5.49 -11.92 12.68
C ALA A 59 5.27 -13.33 13.23
N ALA A 60 4.37 -13.49 14.21
CA ALA A 60 4.02 -14.81 14.75
C ALA A 60 3.41 -15.73 13.68
N MET A 61 2.49 -15.21 12.86
CA MET A 61 1.90 -15.97 11.76
C MET A 61 2.93 -16.37 10.69
N MET A 62 3.85 -15.46 10.36
CA MET A 62 4.92 -15.72 9.38
C MET A 62 5.95 -16.73 9.88
N ALA A 63 6.14 -16.86 11.20
CA ALA A 63 6.99 -17.87 11.79
C ALA A 63 6.38 -19.29 11.69
N GLU A 64 5.05 -19.41 11.64
CA GLU A 64 4.35 -20.68 11.56
C GLU A 64 4.03 -21.11 10.11
N GLN A 65 3.78 -20.13 9.24
CA GLN A 65 3.34 -20.38 7.87
C GLN A 65 4.05 -19.45 6.89
N ARG A 66 4.23 -19.91 5.65
CA ARG A 66 4.84 -19.10 4.59
C ARG A 66 3.88 -18.03 4.11
N PHE A 67 4.27 -16.79 4.27
CA PHE A 67 3.68 -15.64 3.60
C PHE A 67 4.61 -15.13 2.50
N ALA A 68 4.05 -14.70 1.39
CA ALA A 68 4.78 -14.11 0.28
C ALA A 68 4.53 -12.61 0.13
N LEU A 69 3.41 -12.12 0.66
CA LEU A 69 2.98 -10.75 0.50
C LEU A 69 2.35 -10.20 1.79
N LEU A 70 2.78 -9.01 2.20
CA LEU A 70 2.17 -8.20 3.25
C LEU A 70 1.71 -6.88 2.65
N ILE A 71 0.42 -6.57 2.78
CA ILE A 71 -0.18 -5.34 2.30
C ILE A 71 -0.68 -4.51 3.47
N VAL A 72 -0.42 -3.20 3.47
CA VAL A 72 -1.02 -2.25 4.41
C VAL A 72 -1.75 -1.15 3.63
N ASP A 73 -3.06 -1.16 3.72
CA ASP A 73 -3.94 -0.21 3.00
C ASP A 73 -4.83 0.58 3.99
N SER A 74 -4.45 1.80 4.33
CA SER A 74 -3.26 2.53 3.95
C SER A 74 -2.31 2.70 5.14
N ALA A 75 -1.01 2.85 4.87
CA ALA A 75 0.00 3.00 5.93
C ALA A 75 -0.16 4.30 6.74
N THR A 76 -0.79 5.34 6.19
CA THR A 76 -0.81 6.70 6.77
C THR A 76 -2.18 7.21 7.19
N ALA A 77 -3.28 6.52 6.84
CA ALA A 77 -4.63 7.02 7.12
C ALA A 77 -4.86 7.29 8.61
N LEU A 78 -4.53 6.34 9.48
CA LEU A 78 -4.74 6.44 10.94
C LEU A 78 -3.85 7.51 11.59
N TYR A 79 -2.68 7.77 11.04
CA TYR A 79 -1.79 8.83 11.52
C TYR A 79 -2.33 10.25 11.30
N ARG A 80 -3.32 10.42 10.43
CA ARG A 80 -3.98 11.71 10.22
C ARG A 80 -5.04 11.99 11.27
N THR A 81 -5.69 10.97 11.77
CA THR A 81 -6.74 11.07 12.77
C THR A 81 -6.20 11.07 14.19
N ASP A 82 -5.23 10.19 14.46
CA ASP A 82 -4.69 10.00 15.82
C ASP A 82 -3.77 11.14 16.27
N TYR A 83 -3.16 11.87 15.31
CA TYR A 83 -2.22 12.97 15.57
C TYR A 83 -2.71 14.25 14.88
N ALA A 84 -3.86 14.76 15.29
CA ALA A 84 -4.47 15.97 14.73
C ALA A 84 -4.06 17.26 15.45
N GLY A 85 -3.42 17.18 16.62
CA GLY A 85 -3.04 18.30 17.46
C GLY A 85 -1.83 19.09 16.95
N ARG A 86 -1.84 20.41 17.25
CA ARG A 86 -0.65 21.24 17.05
C ARG A 86 0.45 20.78 18.00
N GLY A 87 1.63 20.44 17.47
CA GLY A 87 2.77 19.94 18.27
C GLY A 87 2.94 18.41 18.26
N GLU A 88 1.97 17.65 17.75
CA GLU A 88 2.06 16.18 17.69
C GLU A 88 2.87 15.65 16.48
N LEU A 89 3.32 16.53 15.61
CA LEU A 89 4.06 16.15 14.40
C LEU A 89 5.27 15.27 14.72
N SER A 90 6.05 15.62 15.74
CA SER A 90 7.24 14.85 16.14
C SER A 90 6.87 13.44 16.62
N ALA A 91 5.87 13.32 17.49
CA ALA A 91 5.38 12.03 17.98
C ALA A 91 4.86 11.16 16.85
N ARG A 92 4.06 11.74 15.95
CA ARG A 92 3.57 11.06 14.73
C ARG A 92 4.73 10.54 13.88
N GLN A 93 5.75 11.35 13.65
CA GLN A 93 6.91 10.95 12.83
C GLN A 93 7.70 9.83 13.49
N VAL A 94 7.94 9.87 14.80
CA VAL A 94 8.63 8.82 15.54
C VAL A 94 7.87 7.50 15.45
N HIS A 95 6.56 7.54 15.67
CA HIS A 95 5.71 6.34 15.61
C HIS A 95 5.63 5.76 14.19
N LEU A 96 5.45 6.61 13.18
CA LEU A 96 5.45 6.19 11.78
C LEU A 96 6.80 5.57 11.38
N ALA A 97 7.91 6.17 11.80
CA ALA A 97 9.24 5.63 11.55
C ALA A 97 9.44 4.26 12.21
N GLN A 98 8.91 4.05 13.41
CA GLN A 98 8.93 2.75 14.09
C GLN A 98 8.12 1.72 13.31
N PHE A 99 6.92 2.07 12.86
CA PHE A 99 6.06 1.21 12.06
C PHE A 99 6.75 0.77 10.77
N LEU A 100 7.31 1.72 10.01
CA LEU A 100 8.00 1.43 8.74
C LEU A 100 9.26 0.58 8.95
N ARG A 101 10.06 0.86 9.98
CA ARG A 101 11.22 0.01 10.31
C ARG A 101 10.81 -1.43 10.67
N THR A 102 9.69 -1.59 11.36
CA THR A 102 9.17 -2.93 11.68
C THR A 102 8.71 -3.66 10.41
N LEU A 103 8.07 -2.98 9.46
CA LEU A 103 7.73 -3.56 8.16
C LEU A 103 8.97 -4.01 7.38
N MET A 104 10.00 -3.17 7.32
CA MET A 104 11.27 -3.51 6.64
C MET A 104 11.92 -4.74 7.28
N ARG A 105 11.94 -4.79 8.62
CA ARG A 105 12.47 -5.95 9.33
C ARG A 105 11.69 -7.23 9.02
N LEU A 106 10.36 -7.18 8.94
CA LEU A 106 9.55 -8.34 8.54
C LEU A 106 9.86 -8.78 7.11
N ALA A 107 10.03 -7.81 6.19
CA ALA A 107 10.42 -8.12 4.82
C ALA A 107 11.75 -8.88 4.76
N ASP A 108 12.75 -8.41 5.49
CA ASP A 108 14.09 -9.01 5.51
C ASP A 108 14.11 -10.37 6.23
N GLU A 109 13.44 -10.47 7.38
CA GLU A 109 13.46 -11.66 8.23
C GLU A 109 12.70 -12.84 7.60
N PHE A 110 11.55 -12.59 6.98
CA PHE A 110 10.68 -13.62 6.42
C PHE A 110 10.74 -13.72 4.89
N GLY A 111 11.50 -12.86 4.23
CA GLY A 111 11.56 -12.83 2.76
C GLY A 111 10.22 -12.49 2.12
N VAL A 112 9.39 -11.67 2.77
CA VAL A 112 8.06 -11.27 2.32
C VAL A 112 8.12 -9.95 1.56
N ALA A 113 7.42 -9.87 0.42
CA ALA A 113 7.23 -8.60 -0.27
C ALA A 113 6.25 -7.72 0.51
N VAL A 114 6.62 -6.45 0.77
CA VAL A 114 5.76 -5.49 1.47
C VAL A 114 5.26 -4.43 0.50
N VAL A 115 3.94 -4.28 0.43
CA VAL A 115 3.26 -3.24 -0.35
C VAL A 115 2.46 -2.36 0.59
N ILE A 116 2.69 -1.06 0.54
CA ILE A 116 1.91 -0.08 1.30
C ILE A 116 1.25 0.92 0.36
N THR A 117 0.01 1.30 0.64
CA THR A 117 -0.60 2.45 0.00
C THR A 117 -0.41 3.68 0.86
N ASN A 118 -0.24 4.83 0.21
CA ASN A 118 -0.08 6.12 0.85
C ASN A 118 -1.08 7.13 0.27
N GLN A 119 -1.48 8.10 1.07
CA GLN A 119 -2.36 9.18 0.64
C GLN A 119 -1.54 10.38 0.16
N VAL A 120 -2.17 11.24 -0.64
CA VAL A 120 -1.63 12.53 -1.07
C VAL A 120 -2.45 13.68 -0.51
N VAL A 121 -1.81 14.81 -0.30
CA VAL A 121 -2.47 16.08 0.07
C VAL A 121 -2.21 17.11 -1.01
N ALA A 122 -3.21 17.97 -1.26
CA ALA A 122 -3.02 19.11 -2.15
C ALA A 122 -2.06 20.11 -1.49
N GLN A 123 -1.08 20.59 -2.25
CA GLN A 123 -0.19 21.67 -1.81
C GLN A 123 -0.84 23.00 -2.20
N VAL A 124 -1.31 23.76 -1.21
CA VAL A 124 -2.03 25.02 -1.41
C VAL A 124 -1.07 26.23 -1.26
N ASP A 125 0.22 26.06 -1.45
CA ASP A 125 1.18 27.16 -1.30
C ASP A 125 1.19 28.05 -2.56
N GLY A 126 0.71 29.27 -2.38
CA GLY A 126 0.27 30.19 -3.41
C GLY A 126 1.32 30.74 -4.40
N ALA A 127 2.62 30.47 -4.26
CA ALA A 127 3.64 30.93 -5.22
C ALA A 127 4.31 29.79 -6.00
N ALA A 128 4.43 28.61 -5.44
CA ALA A 128 5.02 27.45 -6.10
C ALA A 128 4.02 26.69 -7.01
N GLY A 129 2.72 26.92 -6.85
CA GLY A 129 1.67 26.24 -7.59
C GLY A 129 1.57 26.59 -9.07
N MET A 130 2.14 27.73 -9.50
CA MET A 130 2.08 28.17 -10.90
C MET A 130 3.03 27.41 -11.84
N PHE A 131 4.05 26.73 -11.29
CA PHE A 131 5.08 26.03 -12.07
C PHE A 131 5.17 24.53 -11.78
N ASN A 132 4.35 24.01 -10.86
CA ASN A 132 4.38 22.60 -10.52
C ASN A 132 3.20 21.87 -11.21
N PRO A 133 3.47 20.98 -12.19
CA PRO A 133 2.42 20.27 -12.92
C PRO A 133 1.64 19.26 -12.04
N ASP A 134 2.13 18.94 -10.84
CA ASP A 134 1.42 18.07 -9.89
C ASP A 134 1.41 18.68 -8.47
N PRO A 135 0.30 19.35 -8.10
CA PRO A 135 0.17 20.03 -6.80
C PRO A 135 -0.03 19.05 -5.63
N LYS A 136 0.09 17.75 -5.85
CA LYS A 136 -0.16 16.73 -4.84
C LYS A 136 1.16 16.21 -4.26
N LYS A 137 1.25 16.24 -2.93
CA LYS A 137 2.40 15.73 -2.18
C LYS A 137 2.03 14.49 -1.39
N PRO A 138 2.85 13.41 -1.42
CA PRO A 138 2.62 12.24 -0.59
C PRO A 138 2.77 12.58 0.90
N ILE A 139 1.95 11.96 1.73
CA ILE A 139 2.02 12.08 3.20
C ILE A 139 3.23 11.29 3.72
N GLY A 140 3.77 11.71 4.87
CA GLY A 140 4.87 11.01 5.55
C GLY A 140 6.26 11.60 5.29
N GLY A 141 6.38 12.50 4.30
CA GLY A 141 7.62 13.24 4.04
C GLY A 141 8.84 12.34 3.83
N ASN A 142 10.00 12.78 4.35
CA ASN A 142 11.27 12.06 4.19
C ASN A 142 11.28 10.67 4.83
N ILE A 143 10.54 10.46 5.93
CA ILE A 143 10.48 9.15 6.61
C ILE A 143 9.90 8.10 5.67
N MET A 144 8.79 8.41 4.99
CA MET A 144 8.20 7.52 4.02
C MET A 144 9.10 7.34 2.79
N ALA A 145 9.72 8.42 2.31
CA ALA A 145 10.60 8.38 1.14
C ALA A 145 11.83 7.47 1.36
N HIS A 146 12.42 7.50 2.55
CA HIS A 146 13.58 6.68 2.87
C HIS A 146 13.25 5.22 3.23
N ALA A 147 12.03 4.96 3.69
CA ALA A 147 11.59 3.60 4.02
C ALA A 147 11.09 2.82 2.80
N SER A 148 10.75 3.49 1.71
CA SER A 148 10.26 2.84 0.50
C SER A 148 11.37 2.66 -0.53
N THR A 149 11.47 1.45 -1.11
CA THR A 149 12.46 1.13 -2.16
C THR A 149 11.98 1.61 -3.53
N THR A 150 10.77 1.21 -3.93
CA THR A 150 10.15 1.64 -5.18
C THR A 150 8.84 2.34 -4.88
N ARG A 151 8.65 3.52 -5.46
CA ARG A 151 7.43 4.31 -5.31
C ARG A 151 6.73 4.46 -6.64
N LEU A 152 5.44 4.10 -6.63
CA LEU A 152 4.55 4.23 -7.77
C LEU A 152 3.56 5.36 -7.49
N TYR A 153 3.30 6.17 -8.50
CA TYR A 153 2.30 7.21 -8.46
C TYR A 153 1.12 6.84 -9.35
N LEU A 154 -0.07 6.77 -8.76
CA LEU A 154 -1.30 6.43 -9.45
C LEU A 154 -2.14 7.68 -9.66
N ARG A 155 -2.57 7.93 -10.89
CA ARG A 155 -3.46 9.05 -11.22
C ARG A 155 -4.58 8.64 -12.16
N LYS A 156 -5.65 9.40 -12.16
CA LYS A 156 -6.74 9.21 -13.12
C LYS A 156 -6.26 9.59 -14.51
N GLY A 157 -6.52 8.72 -15.47
CA GLY A 157 -6.33 8.98 -16.90
C GLY A 157 -7.58 9.56 -17.56
N ARG A 158 -7.69 9.41 -18.87
CA ARG A 158 -8.90 9.78 -19.63
C ARG A 158 -9.96 8.68 -19.48
N ALA A 159 -11.22 9.08 -19.43
CA ALA A 159 -12.36 8.16 -19.26
C ALA A 159 -12.14 7.17 -18.10
N GLU A 160 -12.20 5.87 -18.35
CA GLU A 160 -12.05 4.80 -17.36
C GLU A 160 -10.60 4.37 -17.12
N THR A 161 -9.62 5.03 -17.78
CA THR A 161 -8.22 4.64 -17.65
C THR A 161 -7.59 5.19 -16.38
N ARG A 162 -6.50 4.55 -15.98
CA ARG A 162 -5.60 4.95 -14.90
C ARG A 162 -4.17 4.94 -15.41
N ILE A 163 -3.33 5.77 -14.82
CA ILE A 163 -1.92 5.84 -15.16
C ILE A 163 -1.12 5.50 -13.92
N CYS A 164 -0.20 4.57 -14.07
CA CYS A 164 0.81 4.21 -13.08
C CYS A 164 2.16 4.74 -13.56
N LYS A 165 2.78 5.61 -12.76
CA LYS A 165 4.11 6.15 -13.02
C LYS A 165 5.11 5.63 -11.99
N ILE A 166 6.31 5.24 -12.41
CA ILE A 166 7.44 5.03 -11.51
C ILE A 166 7.88 6.41 -11.02
N TYR A 167 7.62 6.69 -9.75
CA TYR A 167 7.95 7.98 -9.13
C TYR A 167 9.39 8.02 -8.63
N ASP A 168 9.86 6.89 -8.08
CA ASP A 168 11.21 6.71 -7.56
C ASP A 168 11.55 5.22 -7.51
N SER A 169 12.75 4.84 -7.95
CA SER A 169 13.23 3.47 -7.88
C SER A 169 14.76 3.43 -8.02
N PRO A 170 15.47 2.58 -7.26
CA PRO A 170 16.91 2.43 -7.38
C PRO A 170 17.34 1.64 -8.63
N CYS A 171 16.43 0.92 -9.27
CA CYS A 171 16.76 -0.01 -10.37
C CYS A 171 15.86 0.09 -11.60
N LEU A 172 14.73 0.80 -11.52
CA LEU A 172 13.80 0.95 -12.63
C LEU A 172 13.88 2.37 -13.21
N PRO A 173 13.94 2.52 -14.55
CA PRO A 173 13.90 3.82 -15.18
C PRO A 173 12.54 4.49 -14.99
N GLU A 174 12.50 5.81 -15.14
CA GLU A 174 11.25 6.55 -15.14
C GLU A 174 10.37 6.12 -16.32
N ALA A 175 9.17 5.63 -16.03
CA ALA A 175 8.23 5.12 -17.03
C ALA A 175 6.80 5.27 -16.56
N GLU A 176 5.86 5.29 -17.50
CA GLU A 176 4.42 5.30 -17.22
C GLU A 176 3.73 4.14 -17.97
N ALA A 177 2.71 3.57 -17.35
CA ALA A 177 1.83 2.60 -17.98
C ALA A 177 0.36 2.99 -17.79
N VAL A 178 -0.44 2.77 -18.81
CA VAL A 178 -1.89 3.01 -18.79
C VAL A 178 -2.61 1.68 -18.55
N PHE A 179 -3.58 1.66 -17.66
CA PHE A 179 -4.35 0.47 -17.31
C PHE A 179 -5.83 0.82 -17.06
N ALA A 180 -6.68 -0.19 -17.02
CA ALA A 180 -8.09 -0.06 -16.66
C ALA A 180 -8.40 -0.90 -15.40
N ILE A 181 -9.41 -0.47 -14.64
CA ILE A 181 -9.96 -1.22 -13.51
C ILE A 181 -11.28 -1.83 -14.01
N ASN A 182 -11.27 -3.14 -14.22
CA ASN A 182 -12.40 -3.92 -14.68
C ASN A 182 -13.10 -4.63 -13.52
N ALA A 183 -14.25 -5.25 -13.78
CA ALA A 183 -14.97 -6.05 -12.79
C ALA A 183 -14.14 -7.22 -12.27
N ASP A 184 -13.32 -7.82 -13.13
CA ASP A 184 -12.45 -8.97 -12.88
C ASP A 184 -10.99 -8.60 -12.52
N GLY A 185 -10.73 -7.34 -12.19
CA GLY A 185 -9.41 -6.86 -11.77
C GLY A 185 -8.81 -5.80 -12.68
N ILE A 186 -7.48 -5.72 -12.68
CA ILE A 186 -6.73 -4.78 -13.51
C ILE A 186 -6.46 -5.41 -14.88
N GLY A 187 -6.66 -4.63 -15.93
CA GLY A 187 -6.40 -5.05 -17.31
C GLY A 187 -5.83 -3.93 -18.16
N ASP A 188 -5.54 -4.24 -19.42
CA ASP A 188 -5.09 -3.26 -20.38
C ASP A 188 -6.20 -2.22 -20.65
N ALA A 189 -5.78 -0.98 -20.84
CA ALA A 189 -6.70 0.07 -21.27
C ALA A 189 -7.18 -0.25 -22.69
N LYS A 190 -8.50 -0.29 -22.88
CA LYS A 190 -9.07 -0.36 -24.24
C LYS A 190 -8.90 1.02 -24.87
N GLU A 191 -8.33 1.05 -26.05
CA GLU A 191 -8.22 2.25 -26.90
C GLU A 191 -9.59 2.82 -27.26
#